data_7974c1b7e342f5fbef0f9764b0104969
#
_entry.id   7974c1b7e342f5fbef0f9764b0104969
#
_cell.length_a   1.000
_cell.length_b   1.000
_cell.length_c   1.000
_cell.angle_alpha   90.00
_cell.angle_beta   90.00
_cell.angle_gamma   90.00
#
_symmetry.space_group_name_H-M   'P 1'
#
loop_
_entity.id
_entity.type
_entity.pdbx_description
1 polymer ?
#
loop_
_entity_poly.entity_id
_entity_poly.type
_entity_poly.pdbx_seq_one_letter_code
_entity_poly.pdbx_strand_id
1 'polypeptide(L)'
;NLDSDDDGDLLKDDEEKSSDPATDSLNPDTDGDGFCDGPVTIADVCEAIDAFPTDETEWFDSDGDGIGDNSDPDVDGDGVDNEQDDFPDDPSASKDTDGDGMPDTITGNSTSDPALVEDLDDDNDGLTDIEEDVNGNGTFDDGETNSLDPDTDDDGYCDGNVTIVDVCVAVDAFPLDSSEWLDTDGDGVGNEADTDDDGDNVQDDADQFPKNPDESLDTDGDGIGNNADDDDDNDERKDDNDAFPLD
;
A
#
# COMPACT_ATOMS: atom_id res chain seq x y z
N ASN A 1 24.44 19.49 -54.11
CA ASN A 1 23.09 19.29 -53.72
C ASN A 1 22.50 20.59 -53.22
N LEU A 2 21.23 20.89 -53.47
CA LEU A 2 20.55 22.11 -53.02
C LEU A 2 19.56 21.81 -51.86
N ASP A 3 19.46 20.53 -51.53
CA ASP A 3 18.77 20.07 -50.36
C ASP A 3 19.72 20.21 -49.17
N SER A 4 19.22 20.61 -48.03
CA SER A 4 19.98 20.78 -46.81
C SER A 4 19.55 19.82 -45.71
N ASP A 5 18.78 18.82 -46.12
CA ASP A 5 18.18 17.76 -45.28
C ASP A 5 17.89 16.61 -46.24
N ASP A 6 18.91 15.80 -46.52
CA ASP A 6 18.91 14.83 -47.63
C ASP A 6 18.08 13.56 -47.33
N ASP A 7 17.78 13.23 -46.08
CA ASP A 7 16.98 12.09 -45.64
C ASP A 7 15.58 12.47 -45.11
N GLY A 8 15.39 13.75 -44.78
CA GLY A 8 14.07 14.33 -44.48
C GLY A 8 13.61 14.17 -43.02
N ASP A 9 14.53 13.97 -42.11
CA ASP A 9 14.27 13.81 -40.67
C ASP A 9 14.18 15.15 -39.91
N LEU A 10 14.41 16.27 -40.62
CA LEU A 10 14.47 17.66 -40.15
C LEU A 10 15.74 18.03 -39.36
N LEU A 11 16.71 17.15 -39.24
CA LEU A 11 18.11 17.58 -39.03
C LEU A 11 18.72 18.04 -40.37
N LYS A 12 19.62 18.97 -40.30
CA LYS A 12 20.29 19.41 -41.53
C LYS A 12 21.62 18.70 -41.68
N ASP A 13 21.98 18.42 -42.94
CA ASP A 13 23.25 17.77 -43.30
C ASP A 13 24.49 18.41 -42.64
N ASP A 14 24.47 19.71 -42.33
CA ASP A 14 25.57 20.40 -41.68
C ASP A 14 25.50 20.31 -40.14
N GLU A 15 24.29 20.16 -39.57
CA GLU A 15 24.07 19.88 -38.15
C GLU A 15 24.51 18.45 -37.85
N GLU A 16 24.12 17.48 -38.64
CA GLU A 16 24.49 16.06 -38.51
C GLU A 16 25.99 15.83 -38.63
N LYS A 17 26.62 16.43 -39.65
CA LYS A 17 28.08 16.33 -39.86
C LYS A 17 28.88 17.02 -38.76
N SER A 18 28.29 17.91 -38.00
CA SER A 18 28.94 18.67 -36.92
C SER A 18 28.60 18.17 -35.51
N SER A 19 27.65 17.24 -35.38
CA SER A 19 27.36 16.55 -34.10
C SER A 19 28.56 15.68 -33.68
N ASP A 20 28.64 15.34 -32.40
CA ASP A 20 29.68 14.49 -31.86
C ASP A 20 29.07 13.49 -30.88
N PRO A 21 28.90 12.25 -31.28
CA PRO A 21 29.17 11.61 -32.58
C PRO A 21 28.30 12.13 -33.73
N ALA A 22 28.80 12.05 -34.97
CA ALA A 22 28.11 12.51 -36.16
C ALA A 22 27.11 11.46 -36.66
N THR A 23 25.92 11.93 -37.06
CA THR A 23 24.88 11.11 -37.71
C THR A 23 25.08 11.06 -39.24
N ASP A 24 24.39 10.15 -39.92
CA ASP A 24 24.47 9.94 -41.39
C ASP A 24 23.37 10.73 -42.11
N SER A 25 23.66 11.87 -42.66
CA SER A 25 22.74 12.75 -43.41
C SER A 25 22.06 12.16 -44.66
N LEU A 26 22.11 10.85 -44.83
CA LEU A 26 21.40 10.10 -45.88
C LEU A 26 20.58 8.98 -45.28
N ASN A 27 20.59 8.83 -43.96
CA ASN A 27 19.90 7.77 -43.24
C ASN A 27 19.28 8.37 -41.98
N PRO A 28 17.98 8.51 -41.88
CA PRO A 28 17.29 9.15 -40.78
C PRO A 28 17.28 8.34 -39.46
N ASP A 29 17.96 7.21 -39.47
CA ASP A 29 18.11 6.25 -38.36
C ASP A 29 19.54 5.70 -38.49
N THR A 30 20.53 6.42 -37.92
CA THR A 30 21.95 6.18 -38.16
C THR A 30 22.43 4.85 -37.63
N ASP A 31 21.98 4.41 -36.46
CA ASP A 31 22.42 3.18 -35.83
C ASP A 31 21.53 1.97 -36.14
N GLY A 32 20.30 2.23 -36.65
CA GLY A 32 19.41 1.21 -37.16
C GLY A 32 18.53 0.54 -36.13
N ASP A 33 18.24 1.21 -35.01
CA ASP A 33 17.42 0.70 -33.92
C ASP A 33 15.92 0.92 -34.12
N GLY A 34 15.54 1.76 -35.07
CA GLY A 34 14.15 2.07 -35.44
C GLY A 34 13.64 3.39 -34.89
N PHE A 35 14.48 4.20 -34.25
CA PHE A 35 14.20 5.58 -33.83
C PHE A 35 14.88 6.56 -34.74
N CYS A 36 14.33 7.76 -34.89
CA CYS A 36 14.86 8.75 -35.86
C CYS A 36 15.85 9.69 -35.19
N ASP A 37 16.97 9.95 -35.85
CA ASP A 37 17.97 10.94 -35.41
C ASP A 37 17.39 12.34 -35.25
N GLY A 38 16.44 12.70 -36.11
CA GLY A 38 15.80 13.99 -36.15
C GLY A 38 14.42 14.09 -35.47
N PRO A 39 13.88 15.32 -35.40
CA PRO A 39 12.67 15.58 -34.61
C PRO A 39 11.35 15.13 -35.29
N VAL A 40 11.41 14.30 -36.33
CA VAL A 40 10.22 13.77 -37.01
C VAL A 40 10.34 12.27 -37.27
N THR A 41 9.21 11.58 -37.11
CA THR A 41 9.10 10.17 -37.50
C THR A 41 8.97 10.01 -39.01
N ILE A 42 9.62 9.03 -39.59
CA ILE A 42 9.51 8.67 -41.01
C ILE A 42 8.85 7.33 -41.18
N ALA A 43 7.67 7.37 -41.84
CA ALA A 43 6.83 6.18 -42.00
C ALA A 43 7.59 5.01 -42.65
N ASP A 44 7.45 3.83 -42.05
CA ASP A 44 8.11 2.59 -42.48
C ASP A 44 9.67 2.62 -42.32
N VAL A 45 10.24 3.62 -41.64
CA VAL A 45 11.69 3.73 -41.37
C VAL A 45 11.96 3.84 -39.88
N CYS A 46 11.48 4.89 -39.20
CA CYS A 46 11.73 5.12 -37.79
C CYS A 46 10.52 5.79 -37.12
N GLU A 47 10.28 5.49 -35.82
CA GLU A 47 9.00 5.80 -35.17
C GLU A 47 9.02 7.06 -34.27
N ALA A 48 10.08 7.35 -33.56
CA ALA A 48 10.17 8.47 -32.61
C ALA A 48 11.51 9.16 -32.69
N ILE A 49 11.73 10.21 -31.91
CA ILE A 49 13.03 10.90 -31.80
C ILE A 49 13.95 10.05 -30.95
N ASP A 50 15.17 9.87 -31.41
CA ASP A 50 16.26 9.20 -30.71
C ASP A 50 17.11 10.22 -29.93
N ALA A 51 17.28 9.95 -28.64
CA ALA A 51 18.18 10.75 -27.79
C ALA A 51 19.66 10.35 -27.98
N PHE A 52 19.91 9.14 -28.51
CA PHE A 52 21.24 8.53 -28.67
C PHE A 52 21.50 8.03 -30.10
N PRO A 53 21.44 8.86 -31.16
CA PRO A 53 21.35 8.46 -32.57
C PRO A 53 22.52 7.66 -33.11
N THR A 54 23.44 7.21 -32.32
CA THR A 54 24.61 6.40 -32.67
C THR A 54 24.83 5.22 -31.70
N ASP A 55 23.83 4.91 -30.84
CA ASP A 55 23.89 3.79 -29.90
C ASP A 55 22.65 2.91 -30.03
N GLU A 56 22.70 1.88 -30.87
CA GLU A 56 21.61 0.93 -31.15
C GLU A 56 20.94 0.26 -29.92
N THR A 57 21.42 0.56 -28.72
CA THR A 57 20.90 0.01 -27.47
C THR A 57 20.14 1.02 -26.62
N GLU A 58 20.17 2.31 -26.99
CA GLU A 58 19.56 3.40 -26.26
C GLU A 58 18.82 4.35 -27.21
N TRP A 59 17.61 4.79 -26.84
CA TRP A 59 16.79 5.69 -27.67
C TRP A 59 16.04 6.77 -26.88
N PHE A 60 15.81 6.57 -25.58
CA PHE A 60 15.20 7.58 -24.70
C PHE A 60 16.17 7.98 -23.59
N ASP A 61 16.00 9.20 -23.10
CA ASP A 61 16.69 9.82 -21.96
C ASP A 61 15.59 10.60 -21.22
N SER A 62 14.90 9.88 -20.32
CA SER A 62 13.65 10.37 -19.73
C SER A 62 13.86 11.52 -18.75
N ASP A 63 14.98 11.52 -18.00
CA ASP A 63 15.33 12.57 -17.04
C ASP A 63 16.28 13.63 -17.63
N GLY A 64 16.94 13.32 -18.76
CA GLY A 64 17.85 14.24 -19.48
C GLY A 64 19.25 14.31 -18.89
N ASP A 65 19.72 13.29 -18.18
CA ASP A 65 21.05 13.26 -17.56
C ASP A 65 22.16 12.78 -18.50
N GLY A 66 21.80 12.21 -19.67
CA GLY A 66 22.67 11.71 -20.72
C GLY A 66 23.03 10.23 -20.59
N ILE A 67 22.37 9.49 -19.74
CA ILE A 67 22.33 8.03 -19.71
C ILE A 67 21.01 7.59 -20.35
N GLY A 68 21.03 6.58 -21.20
CA GLY A 68 19.79 6.08 -21.83
C GLY A 68 18.98 5.20 -20.86
N ASP A 69 17.66 5.26 -21.00
CA ASP A 69 16.71 4.59 -20.10
C ASP A 69 16.99 3.08 -19.92
N ASN A 70 17.55 2.41 -20.94
CA ASN A 70 17.88 0.99 -20.83
C ASN A 70 19.09 0.69 -19.92
N SER A 71 19.97 1.66 -19.74
CA SER A 71 21.18 1.56 -18.92
C SER A 71 21.11 2.39 -17.65
N ASP A 72 20.05 3.20 -17.52
CA ASP A 72 19.89 4.10 -16.40
C ASP A 72 19.38 3.35 -15.14
N PRO A 73 20.05 3.45 -14.01
CA PRO A 73 19.55 2.91 -12.76
C PRO A 73 18.42 3.74 -12.11
N ASP A 74 18.16 4.99 -12.56
CA ASP A 74 17.21 5.97 -12.02
C ASP A 74 16.60 6.76 -13.20
N VAL A 75 15.70 6.09 -13.94
CA VAL A 75 15.18 6.53 -15.26
C VAL A 75 14.45 7.87 -15.21
N ASP A 76 13.75 8.17 -14.11
CA ASP A 76 12.98 9.41 -13.99
C ASP A 76 13.74 10.53 -13.25
N GLY A 77 14.91 10.20 -12.64
CA GLY A 77 15.80 11.15 -12.02
C GLY A 77 15.32 11.73 -10.69
N ASP A 78 14.44 10.99 -9.97
CA ASP A 78 13.92 11.43 -8.68
C ASP A 78 14.91 11.19 -7.52
N GLY A 79 15.91 10.34 -7.73
CA GLY A 79 16.97 9.97 -6.79
C GLY A 79 16.75 8.63 -6.12
N VAL A 80 15.77 7.84 -6.55
CA VAL A 80 15.51 6.46 -6.13
C VAL A 80 15.84 5.52 -7.29
N ASP A 81 16.69 4.51 -7.04
CA ASP A 81 17.04 3.55 -8.10
C ASP A 81 15.80 2.74 -8.52
N ASN A 82 15.61 2.48 -9.83
CA ASN A 82 14.46 1.74 -10.41
C ASN A 82 14.10 0.43 -9.69
N GLU A 83 15.09 -0.26 -9.10
CA GLU A 83 14.87 -1.50 -8.34
C GLU A 83 14.19 -1.27 -6.97
N GLN A 84 14.14 -0.05 -6.50
CA GLN A 84 13.62 0.38 -5.20
C GLN A 84 12.47 1.37 -5.35
N ASP A 85 12.14 1.72 -6.60
CA ASP A 85 11.11 2.64 -6.99
C ASP A 85 9.88 1.87 -7.49
N ASP A 86 8.73 2.12 -6.87
CA ASP A 86 7.46 1.54 -7.29
C ASP A 86 6.88 2.29 -8.52
N PHE A 87 7.41 3.50 -8.84
CA PHE A 87 7.00 4.34 -9.98
C PHE A 87 8.18 4.82 -10.86
N PRO A 88 9.04 3.95 -11.38
CA PRO A 88 10.35 4.29 -11.95
C PRO A 88 10.33 5.15 -13.22
N ASP A 89 9.15 5.53 -13.70
CA ASP A 89 8.93 6.39 -14.85
C ASP A 89 8.26 7.74 -14.47
N ASP A 90 8.02 7.99 -13.15
CA ASP A 90 7.32 9.20 -12.70
C ASP A 90 8.02 9.87 -11.52
N PRO A 91 8.81 10.94 -11.77
CA PRO A 91 9.65 11.59 -10.75
C PRO A 91 8.85 12.30 -9.64
N SER A 92 7.55 12.13 -9.60
CA SER A 92 6.71 12.68 -8.54
C SER A 92 6.42 11.70 -7.41
N ALA A 93 6.74 10.42 -7.57
CA ALA A 93 6.41 9.36 -6.62
C ALA A 93 7.40 8.20 -6.71
N SER A 94 7.73 7.56 -5.59
CA SER A 94 8.66 6.43 -5.55
C SER A 94 8.24 5.29 -4.62
N LYS A 95 7.18 5.47 -3.81
CA LYS A 95 6.74 4.46 -2.85
C LYS A 95 5.24 4.19 -2.94
N ASP A 96 4.88 2.91 -2.85
CA ASP A 96 3.52 2.37 -2.82
C ASP A 96 3.53 1.23 -1.79
N THR A 97 3.17 1.54 -0.56
CA THR A 97 3.38 0.62 0.59
C THR A 97 2.47 -0.59 0.52
N ASP A 98 1.22 -0.44 0.11
CA ASP A 98 0.24 -1.53 0.03
C ASP A 98 0.16 -2.18 -1.36
N GLY A 99 0.75 -1.55 -2.41
CA GLY A 99 0.81 -2.08 -3.77
C GLY A 99 -0.48 -1.93 -4.58
N ASP A 100 -1.31 -0.94 -4.28
CA ASP A 100 -2.59 -0.70 -4.98
C ASP A 100 -2.43 0.17 -6.24
N GLY A 101 -1.27 0.80 -6.42
CA GLY A 101 -0.91 1.66 -7.55
C GLY A 101 -1.15 3.15 -7.28
N MET A 102 -1.46 3.53 -6.05
CA MET A 102 -1.43 4.90 -5.57
C MET A 102 -0.16 5.10 -4.72
N PRO A 103 0.56 6.18 -4.91
CA PRO A 103 1.77 6.42 -4.14
C PRO A 103 1.47 7.00 -2.75
N ASP A 104 2.27 6.60 -1.77
CA ASP A 104 2.22 7.13 -0.40
C ASP A 104 2.33 8.67 -0.39
N THR A 105 3.12 9.24 -1.29
CA THR A 105 3.28 10.70 -1.40
C THR A 105 3.53 11.14 -2.84
N ILE A 106 3.03 12.33 -3.20
CA ILE A 106 3.32 12.97 -4.49
C ILE A 106 4.10 14.27 -4.30
N THR A 107 5.27 14.36 -4.93
CA THR A 107 6.11 15.56 -4.94
C THR A 107 6.09 16.23 -6.33
N GLY A 108 5.29 17.28 -6.50
CA GLY A 108 5.25 18.02 -7.79
C GLY A 108 4.07 17.64 -8.66
N ASN A 109 4.33 17.38 -9.94
CA ASN A 109 3.29 16.97 -10.89
C ASN A 109 3.66 15.61 -11.49
N SER A 110 2.76 14.67 -11.42
CA SER A 110 2.90 13.39 -12.11
C SER A 110 3.08 13.55 -13.62
N THR A 111 3.97 12.77 -14.19
CA THR A 111 4.20 12.64 -15.63
C THR A 111 3.38 11.51 -16.24
N SER A 112 2.81 10.65 -15.43
CA SER A 112 1.97 9.51 -15.84
C SER A 112 0.65 9.94 -16.49
N ASP A 113 0.07 9.06 -17.33
CA ASP A 113 -1.25 9.24 -17.94
C ASP A 113 -2.11 7.96 -17.79
N PRO A 114 -3.14 7.95 -16.92
CA PRO A 114 -3.59 9.09 -16.09
C PRO A 114 -2.57 9.49 -15.02
N ALA A 115 -2.58 10.76 -14.61
CA ALA A 115 -1.73 11.25 -13.54
C ALA A 115 -1.98 10.48 -12.24
N LEU A 116 -0.91 10.21 -11.49
CA LEU A 116 -0.98 9.56 -10.18
C LEU A 116 -1.81 10.40 -9.19
N VAL A 117 -2.41 9.72 -8.25
CA VAL A 117 -3.19 10.32 -7.15
C VAL A 117 -2.59 9.79 -5.87
N GLU A 118 -2.27 10.66 -4.94
CA GLU A 118 -1.74 10.32 -3.62
C GLU A 118 -2.72 9.42 -2.87
N ASP A 119 -2.22 8.37 -2.26
CA ASP A 119 -2.96 7.54 -1.32
C ASP A 119 -3.30 8.34 -0.06
N LEU A 120 -4.25 7.94 0.69
CA LEU A 120 -4.69 8.55 1.94
C LEU A 120 -4.83 7.52 3.08
N ASP A 121 -4.47 6.28 2.80
CA ASP A 121 -4.51 5.11 3.69
C ASP A 121 -3.41 4.16 3.20
N ASP A 122 -2.14 4.59 3.41
CA ASP A 122 -0.94 4.05 2.77
C ASP A 122 -0.70 2.56 3.02
N ASP A 123 -1.26 1.98 4.10
CA ASP A 123 -1.14 0.55 4.42
C ASP A 123 -2.46 -0.23 4.28
N ASN A 124 -3.56 0.48 3.92
CA ASN A 124 -4.89 -0.09 3.66
C ASN A 124 -5.53 -0.82 4.86
N ASP A 125 -5.22 -0.41 6.08
CA ASP A 125 -5.81 -1.00 7.29
C ASP A 125 -7.19 -0.41 7.64
N GLY A 126 -7.55 0.71 6.96
CA GLY A 126 -8.83 1.41 7.10
C GLY A 126 -8.81 2.56 8.11
N LEU A 127 -7.65 2.92 8.66
CA LEU A 127 -7.34 4.25 9.17
C LEU A 127 -6.74 5.07 8.02
N THR A 128 -6.89 6.36 8.07
CA THR A 128 -6.22 7.23 7.10
C THR A 128 -4.94 7.79 7.73
N ASP A 129 -3.93 8.13 6.91
CA ASP A 129 -2.66 8.72 7.36
C ASP A 129 -2.88 9.90 8.31
N ILE A 130 -3.94 10.68 8.09
CA ILE A 130 -4.31 11.83 8.94
C ILE A 130 -4.92 11.37 10.29
N GLU A 131 -5.59 10.24 10.33
CA GLU A 131 -6.13 9.68 11.58
C GLU A 131 -5.01 9.09 12.43
N GLU A 132 -3.99 8.58 11.79
CA GLU A 132 -2.81 8.00 12.41
C GLU A 132 -1.80 9.06 12.86
N ASP A 133 -1.58 10.14 12.09
CA ASP A 133 -0.79 11.31 12.49
C ASP A 133 -1.61 12.22 13.41
N VAL A 134 -1.79 11.80 14.65
CA VAL A 134 -2.62 12.48 15.67
C VAL A 134 -2.14 13.90 15.96
N ASN A 135 -0.84 14.16 15.85
CA ASN A 135 -0.26 15.48 16.12
C ASN A 135 -0.16 16.37 14.87
N GLY A 136 -0.39 15.82 13.65
CA GLY A 136 -0.45 16.55 12.39
C GLY A 136 0.90 17.07 11.89
N ASN A 137 1.99 16.37 12.20
CA ASN A 137 3.33 16.81 11.82
C ASN A 137 3.91 16.06 10.59
N GLY A 138 3.23 15.03 10.10
CA GLY A 138 3.61 14.22 8.93
C GLY A 138 4.77 13.26 9.20
N THR A 139 4.93 12.83 10.45
CA THR A 139 5.96 11.85 10.84
C THR A 139 5.42 10.93 11.92
N PHE A 140 5.70 9.66 11.84
CA PHE A 140 5.37 8.69 12.88
C PHE A 140 6.14 9.03 14.19
N ASP A 141 5.42 9.20 15.29
CA ASP A 141 5.94 9.56 16.61
C ASP A 141 5.42 8.61 17.71
N ASP A 142 6.00 8.69 18.90
CA ASP A 142 5.61 7.90 20.06
C ASP A 142 4.17 8.22 20.51
N GLY A 143 3.29 7.25 20.46
CA GLY A 143 1.88 7.36 20.83
C GLY A 143 0.92 7.56 19.65
N GLU A 144 1.38 7.29 18.45
CA GLU A 144 0.63 7.27 17.20
C GLU A 144 0.74 5.89 16.53
N THR A 145 -0.22 5.51 15.71
CA THR A 145 -0.10 4.38 14.78
C THR A 145 0.74 4.80 13.57
N ASN A 146 1.24 3.83 12.83
CA ASN A 146 2.17 4.06 11.72
C ASN A 146 1.46 3.84 10.38
N SER A 147 1.14 4.88 9.66
CA SER A 147 0.44 4.85 8.37
C SER A 147 1.11 4.03 7.24
N LEU A 148 2.23 3.40 7.53
CA LEU A 148 2.92 2.49 6.60
C LEU A 148 2.98 1.05 7.13
N ASP A 149 2.32 0.77 8.25
CA ASP A 149 2.37 -0.54 8.92
C ASP A 149 1.03 -0.84 9.60
N PRO A 150 0.20 -1.70 9.03
CA PRO A 150 -1.16 -1.95 9.51
C PRO A 150 -1.25 -2.68 10.86
N ASP A 151 -0.12 -2.91 11.52
CA ASP A 151 0.01 -3.60 12.81
C ASP A 151 1.21 -2.98 13.57
N THR A 152 1.01 -1.76 14.08
CA THR A 152 2.09 -0.91 14.63
C THR A 152 2.88 -1.55 15.78
N ASP A 153 2.25 -2.41 16.58
CA ASP A 153 2.89 -3.05 17.74
C ASP A 153 3.31 -4.51 17.53
N ASP A 154 3.09 -5.04 16.30
CA ASP A 154 3.52 -6.37 15.85
C ASP A 154 2.85 -7.53 16.62
N ASP A 155 1.59 -7.40 17.06
CA ASP A 155 0.90 -8.46 17.81
C ASP A 155 0.03 -9.37 16.93
N GLY A 156 -0.19 -8.98 15.67
CA GLY A 156 -0.94 -9.72 14.65
C GLY A 156 -2.41 -9.27 14.54
N TYR A 157 -2.78 -8.17 15.16
CA TYR A 157 -4.07 -7.48 14.99
C TYR A 157 -3.85 -6.16 14.27
N CYS A 158 -4.82 -5.72 13.47
CA CYS A 158 -4.69 -4.50 12.68
C CYS A 158 -5.12 -3.27 13.47
N ASP A 159 -4.40 -2.18 13.32
CA ASP A 159 -4.70 -0.90 13.97
C ASP A 159 -6.08 -0.38 13.54
N GLY A 160 -6.38 -0.51 12.25
CA GLY A 160 -7.64 -0.08 11.65
C GLY A 160 -8.71 -1.19 11.55
N ASN A 161 -9.75 -0.88 10.78
CA ASN A 161 -10.93 -1.76 10.69
C ASN A 161 -10.90 -2.73 9.50
N VAL A 162 -9.83 -2.77 8.76
CA VAL A 162 -9.60 -3.66 7.60
C VAL A 162 -8.50 -4.63 7.93
N THR A 163 -8.75 -5.92 7.76
CA THR A 163 -7.76 -6.97 8.01
C THR A 163 -6.91 -7.23 6.76
N ILE A 164 -5.61 -7.31 6.93
CA ILE A 164 -4.66 -7.52 5.83
C ILE A 164 -4.17 -8.97 5.83
N VAL A 165 -4.38 -9.65 4.70
CA VAL A 165 -4.06 -11.09 4.56
C VAL A 165 -2.57 -11.32 4.78
N ASP A 166 -2.26 -12.31 5.64
CA ASP A 166 -0.91 -12.70 6.03
C ASP A 166 -0.13 -11.65 6.86
N VAL A 167 -0.78 -10.54 7.26
CA VAL A 167 -0.22 -9.52 8.16
C VAL A 167 -0.98 -9.53 9.48
N CYS A 168 -2.24 -9.12 9.49
CA CYS A 168 -3.04 -9.02 10.71
C CYS A 168 -4.45 -9.63 10.53
N VAL A 169 -5.02 -10.17 11.60
CA VAL A 169 -6.20 -11.05 11.51
C VAL A 169 -7.53 -10.45 11.96
N ALA A 170 -7.51 -9.37 12.74
CA ALA A 170 -8.69 -8.68 13.24
C ALA A 170 -8.31 -7.26 13.67
N VAL A 171 -9.31 -6.46 14.03
CA VAL A 171 -9.11 -5.10 14.55
C VAL A 171 -8.54 -5.15 15.96
N ASP A 172 -7.54 -4.32 16.23
CA ASP A 172 -6.95 -4.09 17.54
C ASP A 172 -7.70 -2.98 18.30
N ALA A 173 -8.02 -3.25 19.57
CA ALA A 173 -8.55 -2.22 20.47
C ALA A 173 -7.44 -1.38 21.15
N PHE A 174 -6.18 -1.85 21.06
CA PHE A 174 -5.01 -1.26 21.72
C PHE A 174 -3.78 -1.20 20.81
N PRO A 175 -3.83 -0.56 19.64
CA PRO A 175 -2.86 -0.68 18.56
C PRO A 175 -1.42 -0.20 18.89
N LEU A 176 -1.13 0.07 20.14
CA LEU A 176 0.19 0.47 20.65
C LEU A 176 0.61 -0.38 21.87
N ASP A 177 -0.10 -1.47 22.17
CA ASP A 177 0.20 -2.34 23.32
C ASP A 177 0.11 -3.81 22.94
N SER A 178 1.18 -4.38 22.39
CA SER A 178 1.30 -5.78 21.92
C SER A 178 0.98 -6.87 22.97
N SER A 179 0.49 -6.53 24.10
CA SER A 179 -0.03 -7.45 25.11
C SER A 179 -1.55 -7.48 25.19
N GLU A 180 -2.23 -6.58 24.50
CA GLU A 180 -3.68 -6.40 24.51
C GLU A 180 -4.21 -6.11 23.10
N TRP A 181 -5.28 -6.76 22.67
CA TRP A 181 -5.90 -6.55 21.35
C TRP A 181 -7.43 -6.55 21.37
N LEU A 182 -8.03 -6.94 22.50
CA LEU A 182 -9.48 -7.04 22.63
C LEU A 182 -9.96 -6.37 23.92
N ASP A 183 -10.99 -5.56 23.79
CA ASP A 183 -11.72 -4.91 24.87
C ASP A 183 -13.21 -5.28 24.70
N THR A 184 -13.66 -6.28 25.44
CA THR A 184 -14.99 -6.85 25.22
C THR A 184 -16.11 -5.97 25.76
N ASP A 185 -15.92 -5.29 26.89
CA ASP A 185 -16.92 -4.42 27.51
C ASP A 185 -16.75 -2.94 27.16
N GLY A 186 -15.60 -2.57 26.56
CA GLY A 186 -15.32 -1.21 26.10
C GLY A 186 -14.95 -0.22 27.22
N ASP A 187 -14.41 -0.72 28.32
CA ASP A 187 -14.06 0.11 29.47
C ASP A 187 -12.64 0.72 29.37
N GLY A 188 -11.83 0.26 28.39
CA GLY A 188 -10.46 0.71 28.12
C GLY A 188 -9.39 -0.09 28.84
N VAL A 189 -9.72 -1.23 29.41
CA VAL A 189 -8.79 -2.25 29.90
C VAL A 189 -8.89 -3.46 28.97
N GLY A 190 -7.76 -3.94 28.50
CA GLY A 190 -7.77 -5.11 27.59
C GLY A 190 -8.06 -6.40 28.34
N ASN A 191 -8.63 -7.37 27.64
CA ASN A 191 -9.08 -8.63 28.21
C ASN A 191 -7.98 -9.45 28.92
N GLU A 192 -6.70 -9.26 28.54
CA GLU A 192 -5.60 -9.96 29.24
C GLU A 192 -5.27 -9.34 30.61
N ALA A 193 -5.58 -8.07 30.79
CA ALA A 193 -5.38 -7.33 32.05
C ALA A 193 -6.67 -7.16 32.86
N ASP A 194 -7.83 -7.29 32.22
CA ASP A 194 -9.12 -7.21 32.91
C ASP A 194 -9.38 -8.46 33.75
N THR A 195 -10.26 -8.40 34.67
CA THR A 195 -10.72 -9.52 35.53
C THR A 195 -12.20 -9.77 35.40
N ASP A 196 -12.90 -9.02 34.52
CA ASP A 196 -14.33 -9.06 34.26
C ASP A 196 -14.55 -8.61 32.80
N ASP A 197 -14.04 -9.43 31.85
CA ASP A 197 -13.89 -9.11 30.43
C ASP A 197 -15.16 -8.54 29.76
N ASP A 198 -16.35 -8.91 30.24
CA ASP A 198 -17.61 -8.50 29.63
C ASP A 198 -18.41 -7.48 30.47
N GLY A 199 -17.90 -7.14 31.68
CA GLY A 199 -18.46 -6.10 32.51
C GLY A 199 -19.80 -6.45 33.17
N ASP A 200 -20.13 -7.75 33.27
CA ASP A 200 -21.39 -8.21 33.87
C ASP A 200 -21.38 -8.22 35.42
N ASN A 201 -20.22 -7.97 36.04
CA ASN A 201 -19.87 -8.03 37.47
C ASN A 201 -19.66 -9.44 38.02
N VAL A 202 -19.48 -10.44 37.19
CA VAL A 202 -18.94 -11.75 37.54
C VAL A 202 -17.51 -11.83 37.02
N GLN A 203 -16.55 -12.11 37.91
CA GLN A 203 -15.13 -12.15 37.49
C GLN A 203 -14.89 -13.39 36.62
N ASP A 204 -13.96 -13.30 35.62
CA ASP A 204 -13.63 -14.34 34.64
C ASP A 204 -13.33 -15.69 35.28
N ASP A 205 -12.67 -15.69 36.45
CA ASP A 205 -12.37 -16.95 37.18
C ASP A 205 -13.59 -17.62 37.80
N ALA A 206 -14.73 -16.94 37.85
CA ALA A 206 -16.01 -17.42 38.36
C ALA A 206 -17.09 -17.46 37.27
N ASP A 207 -16.79 -16.92 36.08
CA ASP A 207 -17.70 -16.85 34.96
C ASP A 207 -17.42 -17.99 33.95
N GLN A 208 -18.48 -18.69 33.54
CA GLN A 208 -18.40 -19.73 32.51
C GLN A 208 -18.45 -19.15 31.09
N PHE A 209 -18.83 -17.86 30.95
CA PHE A 209 -18.95 -17.14 29.69
C PHE A 209 -18.28 -15.76 29.76
N PRO A 210 -16.99 -15.61 30.09
CA PRO A 210 -16.34 -14.36 30.49
C PRO A 210 -16.24 -13.30 29.40
N LYS A 211 -16.86 -13.49 28.24
CA LYS A 211 -16.94 -12.56 27.10
C LYS A 211 -18.38 -12.37 26.63
N ASN A 212 -19.36 -12.73 27.45
CA ASN A 212 -20.79 -12.63 27.12
C ASN A 212 -21.59 -12.06 28.30
N PRO A 213 -21.84 -10.76 28.36
CA PRO A 213 -22.44 -10.09 29.52
C PRO A 213 -23.89 -10.49 29.80
N ASP A 214 -24.47 -11.36 28.97
CA ASP A 214 -25.82 -11.90 29.18
C ASP A 214 -25.81 -13.26 29.87
N GLU A 215 -24.66 -13.90 30.08
CA GLU A 215 -24.52 -15.24 30.59
C GLU A 215 -23.31 -15.36 31.52
N SER A 216 -23.46 -16.01 32.66
CA SER A 216 -22.33 -16.29 33.57
C SER A 216 -22.33 -17.69 34.16
N LEU A 217 -23.41 -18.47 33.98
CA LEU A 217 -23.56 -19.82 34.52
C LEU A 217 -24.12 -20.78 33.46
N ASP A 218 -23.55 -21.97 33.40
CA ASP A 218 -23.99 -23.13 32.61
C ASP A 218 -24.08 -24.31 33.57
N THR A 219 -25.30 -24.64 34.01
CA THR A 219 -25.53 -25.61 35.11
C THR A 219 -25.28 -27.03 34.66
N ASP A 220 -25.70 -27.41 33.45
CA ASP A 220 -25.55 -28.76 32.92
C ASP A 220 -24.29 -28.97 32.06
N GLY A 221 -23.61 -27.89 31.65
CA GLY A 221 -22.38 -27.94 30.91
C GLY A 221 -22.54 -28.23 29.41
N ASP A 222 -23.68 -27.89 28.82
CA ASP A 222 -23.93 -28.11 27.40
C ASP A 222 -23.42 -26.98 26.48
N GLY A 223 -23.00 -25.85 27.06
CA GLY A 223 -22.45 -24.69 26.37
C GLY A 223 -23.50 -23.62 26.05
N ILE A 224 -24.73 -23.76 26.54
CA ILE A 224 -25.75 -22.73 26.54
C ILE A 224 -25.85 -22.19 27.98
N GLY A 225 -25.82 -20.88 28.14
CA GLY A 225 -25.93 -20.26 29.47
C GLY A 225 -27.38 -20.32 29.99
N ASN A 226 -27.51 -20.35 31.32
CA ASN A 226 -28.80 -20.50 31.98
C ASN A 226 -29.84 -19.41 31.60
N ASN A 227 -29.42 -18.24 31.14
CA ASN A 227 -30.35 -17.19 30.68
C ASN A 227 -30.95 -17.50 29.30
N ALA A 228 -30.24 -18.28 28.48
CA ALA A 228 -30.65 -18.67 27.13
C ALA A 228 -31.18 -20.07 27.04
N ASP A 229 -30.91 -20.91 28.03
CA ASP A 229 -31.41 -22.28 28.11
C ASP A 229 -32.88 -22.32 28.58
N ASP A 230 -33.62 -23.29 28.17
CA ASP A 230 -35.00 -23.58 28.57
C ASP A 230 -35.10 -24.70 29.62
N ASP A 231 -33.97 -25.41 29.90
CA ASP A 231 -33.90 -26.63 30.77
C ASP A 231 -32.48 -26.71 31.38
N ASP A 232 -32.20 -25.77 32.33
CA ASP A 232 -30.88 -25.45 32.86
C ASP A 232 -30.10 -26.64 33.44
N ASP A 233 -30.78 -27.69 33.88
CA ASP A 233 -30.15 -28.92 34.46
C ASP A 233 -30.29 -30.17 33.58
N ASN A 234 -30.95 -30.00 32.40
CA ASN A 234 -31.16 -31.03 31.38
C ASN A 234 -31.89 -32.31 31.94
N ASP A 235 -32.86 -32.11 32.87
CA ASP A 235 -33.64 -33.20 33.44
C ASP A 235 -34.88 -33.59 32.59
N GLU A 236 -35.05 -32.97 31.39
CA GLU A 236 -36.17 -33.09 30.46
C GLU A 236 -37.43 -32.30 30.90
N ARG A 237 -37.30 -31.37 31.84
CA ARG A 237 -38.32 -30.41 32.23
C ARG A 237 -37.82 -29.00 32.01
N LYS A 238 -38.65 -28.22 31.37
CA LYS A 238 -38.33 -26.81 31.19
C LYS A 238 -38.43 -26.04 32.50
N ASP A 239 -37.58 -25.08 32.74
CA ASP A 239 -37.49 -24.24 33.94
C ASP A 239 -38.82 -23.68 34.40
N ASP A 240 -39.66 -23.21 33.44
CA ASP A 240 -40.98 -22.68 33.70
C ASP A 240 -41.92 -23.71 34.40
N ASN A 241 -41.61 -24.99 34.31
CA ASN A 241 -42.42 -26.10 34.84
C ASN A 241 -41.67 -26.98 35.84
N ASP A 242 -40.41 -26.62 36.11
CA ASP A 242 -39.58 -27.29 37.10
C ASP A 242 -39.62 -26.55 38.45
N ALA A 243 -39.61 -27.34 39.54
CA ALA A 243 -39.55 -26.82 40.90
C ALA A 243 -38.09 -26.56 41.36
N PHE A 244 -37.11 -27.08 40.63
CA PHE A 244 -35.68 -27.03 40.93
C PHE A 244 -34.87 -26.91 39.62
N PRO A 245 -34.99 -25.83 38.88
CA PRO A 245 -34.43 -25.69 37.53
C PRO A 245 -32.90 -25.71 37.44
N LEU A 246 -32.22 -25.89 38.54
CA LEU A 246 -30.74 -25.98 38.62
C LEU A 246 -30.27 -27.28 39.31
N ASP A 247 -31.16 -28.30 39.61
CA ASP A 247 -30.79 -29.51 40.39
C ASP A 247 -31.66 -30.76 40.07
#